data_7935e7952d281728d5c276a73e21dd96
#
_entry.id   7935e7952d281728d5c276a73e21dd96
#
_cell.length_a   1.000
_cell.length_b   1.000
_cell.length_c   1.000
_cell.angle_alpha   90.00
_cell.angle_beta   90.00
_cell.angle_gamma   90.00
#
_symmetry.space_group_name_H-M   'P 1'
#
loop_
_entity.id
_entity.type
_entity.pdbx_description
1 polymer ?
#
loop_
_entity_poly.entity_id
_entity_poly.type
_entity_poly.pdbx_seq_one_letter_code
_entity_poly.pdbx_strand_id
1 'polypeptide(L)'
;MPKVREIAQVCKSKNAGPFEVTIDVVFADKAMFERVKKTGVLSAELMARLYHVPADDILFTVYDAGLAFKATLPRRIPAGDVGDTDVYGAQQHAPLLEVDIPV
;
A
#
# COMPACT_ATOMS: atom_id res chain seq x y z
N MET A 1 -2.75 19.42 0.71
CA MET A 1 -3.04 18.07 0.18
C MET A 1 -3.25 17.11 1.33
N PRO A 2 -4.37 16.39 1.37
CA PRO A 2 -4.58 15.41 2.43
C PRO A 2 -3.63 14.22 2.29
N LYS A 3 -3.35 13.59 3.40
CA LYS A 3 -2.55 12.36 3.45
C LYS A 3 -3.46 11.13 3.31
N VAL A 4 -2.89 10.02 2.88
CA VAL A 4 -3.64 8.75 2.77
C VAL A 4 -4.39 8.44 4.07
N ARG A 5 -3.74 8.61 5.24
CA ARG A 5 -4.36 8.33 6.54
C ARG A 5 -5.59 9.19 6.83
N GLU A 6 -5.75 10.32 6.16
CA GLU A 6 -6.87 11.25 6.38
C GLU A 6 -8.08 10.92 5.51
N ILE A 7 -7.88 10.26 4.37
CA ILE A 7 -8.96 10.04 3.39
C ILE A 7 -9.30 8.56 3.16
N ALA A 8 -8.41 7.64 3.52
CA ALA A 8 -8.70 6.20 3.40
C ALA A 8 -9.51 5.73 4.61
N GLN A 9 -10.47 4.85 4.38
CA GLN A 9 -11.21 4.21 5.45
C GLN A 9 -10.32 3.20 6.18
N VAL A 10 -9.57 2.42 5.41
CA VAL A 10 -8.66 1.40 5.94
C VAL A 10 -7.38 1.44 5.13
N CYS A 11 -6.26 1.40 5.83
CA CYS A 11 -4.96 1.15 5.22
C CYS A 11 -4.27 0.10 6.09
N LYS A 12 -4.02 -1.06 5.53
CA LYS A 12 -3.49 -2.20 6.30
C LYS A 12 -2.51 -3.00 5.49
N SER A 13 -1.67 -3.77 6.18
CA SER A 13 -0.74 -4.68 5.56
C SER A 13 -0.76 -6.04 6.24
N LYS A 14 -0.35 -7.07 5.49
CA LYS A 14 -0.20 -8.43 6.00
C LYS A 14 0.78 -9.20 5.13
N ASN A 15 1.38 -10.25 5.68
CA ASN A 15 2.25 -11.12 4.88
C ASN A 15 1.46 -11.82 3.77
N ALA A 16 2.12 -11.94 2.61
CA ALA A 16 1.70 -12.79 1.50
C ALA A 16 2.79 -13.85 1.33
N GLY A 17 2.95 -14.70 2.34
CA GLY A 17 4.11 -15.58 2.48
C GLY A 17 5.24 -14.89 3.25
N PRO A 18 6.36 -15.60 3.53
CA PRO A 18 7.45 -15.05 4.36
C PRO A 18 8.26 -13.96 3.66
N PHE A 19 8.24 -13.88 2.33
CA PHE A 19 9.09 -12.99 1.54
C PHE A 19 8.34 -11.82 0.93
N GLU A 20 7.02 -11.77 1.08
CA GLU A 20 6.18 -10.73 0.49
C GLU A 20 5.19 -10.17 1.49
N VAL A 21 4.76 -8.94 1.23
CA VAL A 21 3.71 -8.27 2.00
C VAL A 21 2.67 -7.71 1.04
N THR A 22 1.41 -7.77 1.44
CA THR A 22 0.30 -7.13 0.71
C THR A 22 -0.16 -5.92 1.50
N ILE A 23 -0.32 -4.79 0.81
CA ILE A 23 -0.82 -3.54 1.40
C ILE A 23 -2.13 -3.18 0.70
N ASP A 24 -3.18 -2.96 1.49
CA ASP A 24 -4.50 -2.57 1.00
C ASP A 24 -4.84 -1.17 1.46
N VAL A 25 -5.35 -0.34 0.54
CA VAL A 25 -5.93 0.97 0.84
C VAL A 25 -7.37 0.93 0.37
N VAL A 26 -8.32 1.08 1.31
CA VAL A 26 -9.75 0.96 1.04
C VAL A 26 -10.44 2.28 1.34
N PHE A 27 -11.32 2.71 0.45
CA PHE A 27 -12.10 3.94 0.61
C PHE A 27 -13.55 3.60 0.90
N ALA A 28 -14.21 4.41 1.74
CA ALA A 28 -15.64 4.24 2.04
C ALA A 28 -16.52 4.88 0.97
N ASP A 29 -16.01 5.92 0.30
CA ASP A 29 -16.77 6.75 -0.62
C ASP A 29 -16.26 6.56 -2.05
N LYS A 30 -17.15 6.19 -2.95
CA LYS A 30 -16.82 6.00 -4.36
C LYS A 30 -16.28 7.29 -5.00
N ALA A 31 -16.85 8.44 -4.64
CA ALA A 31 -16.40 9.72 -5.21
C ALA A 31 -14.95 10.00 -4.83
N MET A 32 -14.57 9.78 -3.57
CA MET A 32 -13.19 9.95 -3.12
C MET A 32 -12.27 8.93 -3.80
N PHE A 33 -12.69 7.67 -3.90
CA PHE A 33 -11.93 6.63 -4.58
C PHE A 33 -11.61 7.02 -6.03
N GLU A 34 -12.63 7.48 -6.77
CA GLU A 34 -12.45 7.89 -8.16
C GLU A 34 -11.53 9.10 -8.30
N ARG A 35 -11.61 10.05 -7.37
CA ARG A 35 -10.72 11.22 -7.37
C ARG A 35 -9.27 10.81 -7.13
N VAL A 36 -9.01 9.93 -6.18
CA VAL A 36 -7.68 9.40 -5.89
C VAL A 36 -7.14 8.63 -7.10
N LYS A 37 -7.98 7.80 -7.69
CA LYS A 37 -7.62 7.01 -8.87
C LYS A 37 -7.16 7.91 -10.03
N LYS A 38 -7.86 9.01 -10.26
CA LYS A 38 -7.54 9.96 -11.34
C LYS A 38 -6.18 10.65 -11.14
N THR A 39 -5.75 10.82 -9.91
CA THR A 39 -4.45 11.47 -9.65
C THR A 39 -3.28 10.62 -10.12
N GLY A 40 -3.44 9.30 -10.16
CA GLY A 40 -2.38 8.36 -10.50
C GLY A 40 -1.26 8.28 -9.47
N VAL A 41 -1.43 8.90 -8.30
CA VAL A 41 -0.38 8.91 -7.25
C VAL A 41 -0.16 7.53 -6.67
N LEU A 42 -1.24 6.80 -6.36
CA LEU A 42 -1.13 5.42 -5.88
C LEU A 42 -0.83 4.51 -7.07
N SER A 43 0.39 4.01 -7.12
CA SER A 43 0.92 3.27 -8.27
C SER A 43 2.07 2.36 -7.85
N ALA A 44 2.46 1.47 -8.76
CA ALA A 44 3.65 0.63 -8.53
C ALA A 44 4.91 1.49 -8.38
N GLU A 45 5.03 2.56 -9.14
CA GLU A 45 6.17 3.48 -9.09
C GLU A 45 6.28 4.16 -7.72
N LEU A 46 5.16 4.60 -7.14
CA LEU A 46 5.15 5.16 -5.81
C LEU A 46 5.61 4.13 -4.78
N MET A 47 5.08 2.92 -4.86
CA MET A 47 5.44 1.84 -3.93
C MET A 47 6.93 1.50 -4.04
N ALA A 48 7.46 1.48 -5.28
CA ALA A 48 8.89 1.23 -5.51
C ALA A 48 9.76 2.26 -4.79
N ARG A 49 9.38 3.54 -4.84
CA ARG A 49 10.14 4.61 -4.18
C ARG A 49 10.03 4.52 -2.66
N LEU A 50 8.83 4.26 -2.14
CA LEU A 50 8.60 4.19 -0.70
C LEU A 50 9.31 3.02 -0.04
N TYR A 51 9.32 1.88 -0.73
CA TYR A 51 9.80 0.62 -0.14
C TYR A 51 11.18 0.20 -0.64
N HIS A 52 11.78 1.01 -1.54
CA HIS A 52 13.11 0.77 -2.07
C HIS A 52 13.26 -0.60 -2.76
N VAL A 53 12.27 -0.93 -3.58
CA VAL A 53 12.26 -2.16 -4.39
C VAL A 53 11.99 -1.80 -5.84
N PRO A 54 12.43 -2.65 -6.82
CA PRO A 54 12.13 -2.39 -8.23
C PRO A 54 10.62 -2.42 -8.49
N ALA A 55 10.13 -1.51 -9.33
CA ALA A 55 8.71 -1.46 -9.68
C ALA A 55 8.24 -2.76 -10.34
N ASP A 56 9.11 -3.43 -11.09
CA ASP A 56 8.80 -4.69 -11.75
C ASP A 56 8.53 -5.84 -10.77
N ASP A 57 8.96 -5.70 -9.51
CA ASP A 57 8.73 -6.71 -8.47
C ASP A 57 7.42 -6.45 -7.71
N ILE A 58 6.67 -5.42 -8.09
CA ILE A 58 5.44 -5.01 -7.40
C ILE A 58 4.24 -5.37 -8.26
N LEU A 59 3.29 -6.12 -7.68
CA LEU A 59 1.98 -6.33 -8.28
C LEU A 59 1.04 -5.27 -7.71
N PHE A 60 0.61 -4.34 -8.55
CA PHE A 60 -0.32 -3.28 -8.16
C PHE A 60 -1.66 -3.47 -8.86
N THR A 61 -2.74 -3.53 -8.08
CA THR A 61 -4.07 -3.81 -8.60
C THR A 61 -5.07 -2.80 -8.05
N VAL A 62 -6.00 -2.37 -8.91
CA VAL A 62 -7.12 -1.51 -8.53
C VAL A 62 -8.39 -2.35 -8.55
N TYR A 63 -9.10 -2.38 -7.43
CA TYR A 63 -10.38 -3.10 -7.30
C TYR A 63 -11.51 -2.09 -7.23
N ASP A 64 -12.10 -1.77 -8.39
CA ASP A 64 -13.16 -0.75 -8.47
C ASP A 64 -14.38 -1.14 -7.62
N ALA A 65 -14.80 -2.40 -7.69
CA ALA A 65 -15.96 -2.88 -6.93
C ALA A 65 -15.77 -2.79 -5.42
N GLY A 66 -14.53 -2.91 -4.96
CA GLY A 66 -14.20 -2.84 -3.53
C GLY A 66 -13.70 -1.47 -3.08
N LEU A 67 -13.63 -0.50 -3.98
CA LEU A 67 -13.09 0.84 -3.72
C LEU A 67 -11.70 0.77 -3.10
N ALA A 68 -10.85 -0.09 -3.65
CA ALA A 68 -9.56 -0.43 -3.03
C ALA A 68 -8.40 -0.42 -4.02
N PHE A 69 -7.23 -0.10 -3.49
CA PHE A 69 -5.94 -0.29 -4.15
C PHE A 69 -5.17 -1.36 -3.38
N LYS A 70 -4.50 -2.26 -4.09
CA LYS A 70 -3.74 -3.35 -3.48
C LYS A 70 -2.37 -3.45 -4.11
N ALA A 71 -1.34 -3.51 -3.27
CA ALA A 71 0.03 -3.72 -3.72
C ALA A 71 0.61 -4.94 -3.02
N THR A 72 1.24 -5.82 -3.78
CA THR A 72 2.02 -6.94 -3.26
C THR A 72 3.47 -6.69 -3.63
N LEU A 73 4.35 -6.69 -2.64
CA LEU A 73 5.75 -6.35 -2.84
C LEU A 73 6.67 -7.20 -1.95
N PRO A 74 7.97 -7.31 -2.31
CA PRO A 74 8.92 -8.06 -1.49
C PRO A 74 9.13 -7.37 -0.14
N ARG A 75 9.28 -8.16 0.92
CA ARG A 75 9.72 -7.65 2.21
C ARG A 75 11.25 -7.54 2.21
N ARG A 76 11.75 -6.44 2.77
CA ARG A 76 13.20 -6.23 2.92
C ARG A 76 13.81 -7.26 3.88
N ILE A 77 13.05 -7.62 4.92
CA ILE A 77 13.43 -8.65 5.89
C ILE A 77 12.34 -9.73 5.86
N PRO A 78 12.68 -10.98 5.51
CA PRO A 78 11.69 -12.06 5.50
C PRO A 78 11.00 -12.22 6.85
N ALA A 79 9.73 -12.61 6.83
CA ALA A 79 8.94 -12.77 8.03
C ALA A 79 9.57 -13.82 8.96
N GLY A 80 9.77 -13.44 10.24
CA GLY A 80 10.36 -14.30 11.25
C GLY A 80 11.88 -14.39 11.22
N ASP A 81 12.52 -13.70 10.29
CA ASP A 81 13.97 -13.68 10.19
C ASP A 81 14.60 -12.81 11.29
N VAL A 82 15.91 -12.99 11.54
CA VAL A 82 16.62 -12.16 12.51
C VAL A 82 16.55 -10.70 12.07
N GLY A 83 16.13 -9.83 12.99
CA GLY A 83 15.94 -8.42 12.69
C GLY A 83 14.52 -8.05 12.24
N ASP A 84 13.64 -9.03 12.06
CA ASP A 84 12.24 -8.73 11.73
C ASP A 84 11.51 -8.29 13.01
N THR A 85 11.03 -7.04 12.99
CA THR A 85 10.23 -6.47 14.08
C THR A 85 8.73 -6.53 13.79
N ASP A 86 8.33 -7.12 12.67
CA ASP A 86 6.94 -7.20 12.22
C ASP A 86 6.66 -8.54 11.52
N VAL A 87 6.63 -9.61 12.33
CA VAL A 87 6.49 -10.99 11.83
C VAL A 87 5.24 -11.19 10.97
N TYR A 88 4.13 -10.53 11.35
CA TYR A 88 2.85 -10.68 10.64
C TYR A 88 2.68 -9.73 9.45
N GLY A 89 3.61 -8.80 9.25
CA GLY A 89 3.50 -7.80 8.20
C GLY A 89 2.45 -6.73 8.46
N ALA A 90 1.97 -6.59 9.70
CA ALA A 90 0.86 -5.70 10.04
C ALA A 90 1.25 -4.22 10.08
N GLN A 91 2.54 -3.90 10.12
CA GLN A 91 3.05 -2.52 10.21
C GLN A 91 3.68 -2.02 8.91
N GLN A 92 3.68 -2.83 7.84
CA GLN A 92 4.38 -2.48 6.60
C GLN A 92 3.72 -1.34 5.82
N HIS A 93 2.47 -1.01 6.13
CA HIS A 93 1.74 0.08 5.47
C HIS A 93 2.12 1.48 6.00
N ALA A 94 2.86 1.58 7.09
CA ALA A 94 3.12 2.86 7.76
C ALA A 94 3.69 3.95 6.83
N PRO A 95 4.66 3.69 5.95
CA PRO A 95 5.16 4.74 5.04
C PRO A 95 4.08 5.29 4.12
N LEU A 96 3.13 4.47 3.70
CA LEU A 96 2.07 4.87 2.79
C LEU A 96 1.09 5.85 3.43
N LEU A 97 0.88 5.75 4.74
CA LEU A 97 -0.05 6.62 5.47
C LEU A 97 0.31 8.11 5.34
N GLU A 98 1.58 8.42 5.16
CA GLU A 98 2.08 9.80 5.11
C GLU A 98 2.11 10.39 3.70
N VAL A 99 1.70 9.64 2.69
CA VAL A 99 1.71 10.09 1.30
C VAL A 99 0.63 11.13 1.08
N ASP A 100 0.98 12.26 0.45
CA ASP A 100 0.04 13.32 0.08
C ASP A 100 -0.67 12.98 -1.22
N ILE A 101 -1.98 13.16 -1.25
CA ILE A 101 -2.81 12.93 -2.42
C ILE A 101 -3.44 14.25 -2.86
N PRO A 102 -3.21 14.71 -4.10
CA PRO A 102 -3.72 16.02 -4.57
C PRO A 102 -5.20 15.94 -4.98
N VAL A 103 -6.06 15.74 -4.03
CA VAL A 103 -7.52 15.70 -4.23
C VAL A 103 -8.24 16.87 -3.59
#